data_b2040db78c5f46627cd65336fb11b338
#
_entry.id   b2040db78c5f46627cd65336fb11b338
#
_cell.length_a   1.000
_cell.length_b   1.000
_cell.length_c   1.000
_cell.angle_alpha   90.00
_cell.angle_beta   90.00
_cell.angle_gamma   90.00
#
_symmetry.space_group_name_H-M   'P 1'
#
loop_
_entity.id
_entity.type
_entity.pdbx_description
1 polymer ?
#
loop_
_entity_poly.entity_id
_entity_poly.type
_entity_poly.pdbx_seq_one_letter_code
_entity_poly.pdbx_strand_id
1 'polypeptide(L)'
;MHPWQQQMELLRARTAKPGLVDPARARTLSGLAFLQAIVDGTIPDPPITHTLDFYLLEVEQGRAVFQGLPAFAHYNPIATVHGGYHATLLDSAMACAVQTLCEVGRAYTTL
;
A
#
# COMPACT_ATOMS: atom_id res chain seq x y z
N MET A 1 -19.13 15.13 -3.69
CA MET A 1 -18.28 14.05 -3.14
C MET A 1 -17.01 14.65 -2.55
N HIS A 2 -16.65 14.23 -1.34
CA HIS A 2 -15.44 14.72 -0.68
C HIS A 2 -14.19 14.34 -1.48
N PRO A 3 -13.15 15.20 -1.60
CA PRO A 3 -11.95 14.90 -2.36
C PRO A 3 -11.26 13.58 -1.99
N TRP A 4 -11.27 13.21 -0.71
CA TRP A 4 -10.70 11.95 -0.26
C TRP A 4 -11.48 10.72 -0.74
N GLN A 5 -12.80 10.86 -0.90
CA GLN A 5 -13.63 9.80 -1.46
C GLN A 5 -13.33 9.63 -2.95
N GLN A 6 -13.19 10.74 -3.67
CA GLN A 6 -12.76 10.70 -5.08
C GLN A 6 -11.41 10.04 -5.23
N GLN A 7 -10.46 10.38 -4.35
CA GLN A 7 -9.13 9.78 -4.37
C GLN A 7 -9.21 8.26 -4.14
N MET A 8 -10.05 7.82 -3.20
CA MET A 8 -10.23 6.38 -2.94
C MET A 8 -10.80 5.65 -4.16
N GLU A 9 -11.74 6.25 -4.88
CA GLU A 9 -12.27 5.65 -6.10
C GLU A 9 -11.18 5.47 -7.16
N LEU A 10 -10.31 6.47 -7.33
CA LEU A 10 -9.18 6.39 -8.26
C LEU A 10 -8.19 5.29 -7.84
N LEU A 11 -7.90 5.20 -6.55
CA LEU A 11 -6.99 4.18 -6.02
C LEU A 11 -7.56 2.76 -6.22
N ARG A 12 -8.84 2.56 -5.95
CA ARG A 12 -9.52 1.28 -6.17
C ARG A 12 -9.53 0.89 -7.66
N ALA A 13 -9.72 1.87 -8.53
CA ALA A 13 -9.74 1.63 -9.97
C ALA A 13 -8.36 1.35 -10.55
N ARG A 14 -7.30 1.81 -9.90
CA ARG A 14 -5.92 1.58 -10.34
C ARG A 14 -5.59 0.11 -10.48
N THR A 15 -6.06 -0.69 -9.53
CA THR A 15 -5.86 -2.13 -9.56
C THR A 15 -7.20 -2.82 -9.29
N ALA A 16 -7.87 -3.20 -10.36
CA ALA A 16 -9.12 -3.94 -10.25
C ALA A 16 -8.92 -5.32 -9.60
N LYS A 17 -7.72 -5.88 -9.70
CA LYS A 17 -7.38 -7.20 -9.18
C LYS A 17 -6.02 -7.15 -8.50
N PRO A 18 -5.96 -7.33 -7.16
CA PRO A 18 -4.69 -7.37 -6.44
C PRO A 18 -3.90 -8.61 -6.85
N GLY A 19 -2.60 -8.58 -6.65
CA GLY A 19 -1.75 -9.69 -7.02
C GLY A 19 -0.36 -9.60 -6.47
N LEU A 20 0.48 -10.52 -6.89
CA LEU A 20 1.88 -10.59 -6.52
C LEU A 20 2.74 -10.28 -7.74
N VAL A 21 3.85 -9.62 -7.51
CA VAL A 21 4.83 -9.37 -8.57
C VAL A 21 5.71 -10.62 -8.75
N ASP A 22 6.13 -10.87 -9.98
CA ASP A 22 7.14 -11.89 -10.26
C ASP A 22 8.43 -11.55 -9.50
N PRO A 23 8.95 -12.47 -8.66
CA PRO A 23 10.18 -12.23 -7.91
C PRO A 23 11.38 -11.86 -8.81
N ALA A 24 11.46 -12.42 -10.00
CA ALA A 24 12.52 -12.08 -10.95
C ALA A 24 12.46 -10.61 -11.36
N ARG A 25 11.24 -10.09 -11.63
CA ARG A 25 11.03 -8.68 -11.94
C ARG A 25 11.34 -7.79 -10.75
N ALA A 26 10.89 -8.18 -9.57
CA ALA A 26 11.12 -7.41 -8.34
C ALA A 26 12.60 -7.20 -8.09
N ARG A 27 13.42 -8.22 -8.33
CA ARG A 27 14.87 -8.16 -8.12
C ARG A 27 15.60 -7.21 -9.08
N THR A 28 14.98 -6.80 -10.17
CA THR A 28 15.56 -5.85 -11.12
C THR A 28 15.33 -4.39 -10.77
N LEU A 29 14.50 -4.13 -9.76
CA LEU A 29 14.08 -2.78 -9.38
C LEU A 29 14.67 -2.36 -8.04
N SER A 30 15.02 -1.07 -7.92
CA SER A 30 15.24 -0.48 -6.61
C SER A 30 13.95 -0.47 -5.82
N GLY A 31 14.02 -0.33 -4.49
CA GLY A 31 12.83 -0.26 -3.67
C GLY A 31 11.90 0.88 -4.09
N LEU A 32 12.46 2.05 -4.36
CA LEU A 32 11.66 3.19 -4.83
C LEU A 32 11.01 2.91 -6.19
N ALA A 33 11.75 2.36 -7.15
CA ALA A 33 11.20 2.04 -8.46
C ALA A 33 10.09 0.99 -8.39
N PHE A 34 10.25 -0.01 -7.52
CA PHE A 34 9.24 -1.03 -7.27
C PHE A 34 7.94 -0.41 -6.74
N LEU A 35 8.04 0.42 -5.71
CA LEU A 35 6.87 1.06 -5.11
C LEU A 35 6.24 2.10 -6.06
N GLN A 36 7.05 2.83 -6.81
CA GLN A 36 6.53 3.75 -7.82
C GLN A 36 5.75 3.00 -8.91
N ALA A 37 6.20 1.81 -9.28
CA ALA A 37 5.48 0.97 -10.25
C ALA A 37 4.10 0.53 -9.71
N ILE A 38 3.95 0.34 -8.40
CA ILE A 38 2.65 0.10 -7.79
C ILE A 38 1.78 1.35 -7.90
N VAL A 39 2.32 2.52 -7.57
CA VAL A 39 1.59 3.80 -7.69
C VAL A 39 1.13 4.03 -9.12
N ASP A 40 1.97 3.70 -10.10
CA ASP A 40 1.67 3.88 -11.53
C ASP A 40 0.72 2.80 -12.09
N GLY A 41 0.47 1.74 -11.33
CA GLY A 41 -0.39 0.64 -11.77
C GLY A 41 0.28 -0.39 -12.69
N THR A 42 1.59 -0.34 -12.86
CA THR A 42 2.34 -1.30 -13.68
C THR A 42 2.69 -2.58 -12.90
N ILE A 43 2.69 -2.51 -11.59
CA ILE A 43 2.75 -3.65 -10.69
C ILE A 43 1.45 -3.65 -9.88
N PRO A 44 0.81 -4.81 -9.67
CA PRO A 44 -0.46 -4.85 -8.93
C PRO A 44 -0.28 -4.46 -7.48
N ASP A 45 -1.32 -3.87 -6.88
CA ASP A 45 -1.38 -3.68 -5.44
C ASP A 45 -1.37 -5.05 -4.74
N PRO A 46 -0.71 -5.19 -3.58
CA PRO A 46 -0.68 -6.46 -2.88
C PRO A 46 -2.05 -6.84 -2.32
N PRO A 47 -2.31 -8.14 -2.08
CA PRO A 47 -3.61 -8.61 -1.59
C PRO A 47 -4.13 -7.91 -0.35
N ILE A 48 -3.24 -7.51 0.57
CA ILE A 48 -3.64 -6.86 1.83
C ILE A 48 -4.36 -5.52 1.61
N THR A 49 -4.02 -4.80 0.57
CA THR A 49 -4.68 -3.52 0.27
C THR A 49 -6.15 -3.73 -0.08
N HIS A 50 -6.45 -4.82 -0.78
CA HIS A 50 -7.84 -5.17 -1.11
C HIS A 50 -8.62 -5.58 0.14
N THR A 51 -7.99 -6.32 1.04
CA THR A 51 -8.62 -6.80 2.28
C THR A 51 -9.01 -5.64 3.21
N LEU A 52 -8.14 -4.64 3.34
CA LEU A 52 -8.33 -3.54 4.29
C LEU A 52 -8.68 -2.20 3.62
N ASP A 53 -8.80 -2.19 2.30
CA ASP A 53 -9.16 -1.00 1.53
C ASP A 53 -8.29 0.20 1.87
N PHE A 54 -6.98 0.00 1.86
CA PHE A 54 -5.99 1.07 1.93
C PHE A 54 -4.95 0.88 0.82
N TYR A 55 -4.38 1.98 0.32
CA TYR A 55 -3.54 1.95 -0.86
C TYR A 55 -2.34 2.88 -0.72
N LEU A 56 -1.25 2.50 -1.35
CA LEU A 56 -0.09 3.36 -1.49
C LEU A 56 -0.44 4.49 -2.46
N LEU A 57 -0.43 5.72 -1.98
CA LEU A 57 -0.83 6.89 -2.75
C LEU A 57 0.34 7.52 -3.50
N GLU A 58 1.44 7.75 -2.78
CA GLU A 58 2.64 8.35 -3.36
C GLU A 58 3.89 7.93 -2.61
N VAL A 59 5.00 7.91 -3.30
CA VAL A 59 6.32 7.59 -2.74
C VAL A 59 7.36 8.56 -3.26
N GLU A 60 8.36 8.79 -2.42
CA GLU A 60 9.62 9.42 -2.77
C GLU A 60 10.69 8.87 -1.83
N GLN A 61 11.92 9.20 -2.04
CA GLN A 61 13.00 8.68 -1.23
C GLN A 61 12.78 9.01 0.27
N GLY A 62 12.67 7.98 1.10
CA GLY A 62 12.46 8.12 2.54
C GLY A 62 11.02 8.44 2.94
N ARG A 63 10.07 8.44 1.99
CA ARG A 63 8.67 8.81 2.27
C ARG A 63 7.69 7.93 1.53
N ALA A 64 6.65 7.50 2.24
CA ALA A 64 5.52 6.78 1.64
C ALA A 64 4.23 7.32 2.25
N VAL A 65 3.24 7.55 1.42
CA VAL A 65 1.91 8.02 1.82
C VAL A 65 0.89 6.98 1.43
N PHE A 66 0.10 6.56 2.41
CA PHE A 66 -1.03 5.65 2.22
C PHE A 66 -2.33 6.39 2.50
N GLN A 67 -3.38 5.94 1.85
CA GLN A 67 -4.73 6.39 2.14
C GLN A 67 -5.65 5.18 2.24
N GLY A 68 -6.47 5.16 3.26
CA GLY A 68 -7.50 4.15 3.46
C GLY A 68 -8.83 4.78 3.83
N LEU A 69 -9.90 4.01 3.69
CA LEU A 69 -11.23 4.41 4.11
C LEU A 69 -11.84 3.27 4.91
N PRO A 70 -11.67 3.28 6.24
CA PRO A 70 -12.26 2.23 7.09
C PRO A 70 -13.76 2.20 6.96
N ALA A 71 -14.33 1.00 6.94
CA ALA A 71 -15.75 0.77 6.80
C ALA A 71 -16.21 -0.30 7.82
N PHE A 72 -17.46 -0.66 7.75
CA PHE A 72 -18.07 -1.63 8.66
C PHE A 72 -17.24 -2.90 8.85
N ALA A 73 -16.64 -3.42 7.78
CA ALA A 73 -15.80 -4.62 7.82
C ALA A 73 -14.55 -4.48 8.70
N HIS A 74 -14.19 -3.25 9.07
CA HIS A 74 -12.98 -2.94 9.84
C HIS A 74 -13.28 -2.54 11.29
N TYR A 75 -14.53 -2.69 11.74
CA TYR A 75 -14.95 -2.26 13.06
C TYR A 75 -14.75 -3.35 14.11
N ASN A 76 -14.47 -2.92 15.32
CA ASN A 76 -14.50 -3.75 16.51
C ASN A 76 -15.94 -3.87 17.05
N PRO A 77 -16.20 -4.69 18.12
CA PRO A 77 -17.56 -4.88 18.62
C PRO A 77 -18.28 -3.63 19.15
N ILE A 78 -17.55 -2.56 19.43
CA ILE A 78 -18.14 -1.31 19.91
C ILE A 78 -18.26 -0.25 18.81
N ALA A 79 -18.24 -0.69 17.55
CA ALA A 79 -18.47 0.14 16.37
C ALA A 79 -17.45 1.27 16.17
N THR A 80 -16.20 1.05 16.55
CA THR A 80 -15.08 1.91 16.17
C THR A 80 -14.12 1.14 15.28
N VAL A 81 -13.26 1.84 14.56
CA VAL A 81 -12.26 1.19 13.71
C VAL A 81 -11.33 0.36 14.59
N HIS A 82 -11.17 -0.90 14.25
CA HIS A 82 -10.30 -1.82 14.98
C HIS A 82 -8.85 -1.32 14.97
N GLY A 83 -8.18 -1.40 16.13
CA GLY A 83 -6.78 -1.01 16.24
C GLY A 83 -5.85 -1.79 15.30
N GLY A 84 -6.22 -3.02 14.94
CA GLY A 84 -5.50 -3.83 13.95
C GLY A 84 -5.49 -3.22 12.56
N TYR A 85 -6.54 -2.51 12.16
CA TYR A 85 -6.55 -1.76 10.91
C TYR A 85 -5.46 -0.68 10.92
N HIS A 86 -5.44 0.13 11.98
CA HIS A 86 -4.43 1.18 12.13
C HIS A 86 -3.02 0.60 12.20
N ALA A 87 -2.83 -0.49 12.94
CA ALA A 87 -1.53 -1.12 13.07
C ALA A 87 -1.02 -1.64 11.71
N THR A 88 -1.88 -2.25 10.91
CA THR A 88 -1.51 -2.75 9.59
C THR A 88 -1.19 -1.60 8.63
N LEU A 89 -1.99 -0.55 8.66
CA LEU A 89 -1.75 0.64 7.83
C LEU A 89 -0.41 1.28 8.18
N LEU A 90 -0.12 1.46 9.46
CA LEU A 90 1.15 2.01 9.92
C LEU A 90 2.34 1.10 9.58
N ASP A 91 2.18 -0.21 9.72
CA ASP A 91 3.20 -1.17 9.34
C ASP A 91 3.56 -1.02 7.85
N SER A 92 2.55 -0.99 6.99
CA SER A 92 2.75 -0.81 5.55
C SER A 92 3.42 0.52 5.23
N ALA A 93 2.98 1.61 5.85
CA ALA A 93 3.54 2.94 5.60
C ALA A 93 5.02 3.03 6.02
N MET A 94 5.34 2.55 7.21
CA MET A 94 6.71 2.57 7.72
C MET A 94 7.63 1.65 6.90
N ALA A 95 7.18 0.43 6.61
CA ALA A 95 7.96 -0.52 5.83
C ALA A 95 8.21 -0.02 4.41
N CYS A 96 7.21 0.59 3.77
CA CYS A 96 7.39 1.15 2.44
C CYS A 96 8.33 2.37 2.44
N ALA A 97 8.28 3.20 3.47
CA ALA A 97 9.22 4.32 3.59
C ALA A 97 10.67 3.82 3.66
N VAL A 98 10.93 2.76 4.44
CA VAL A 98 12.26 2.13 4.49
C VAL A 98 12.60 1.48 3.15
N GLN A 99 11.64 0.80 2.53
CA GLN A 99 11.83 0.12 1.23
C GLN A 99 12.29 1.10 0.15
N THR A 100 11.84 2.35 0.17
CA THR A 100 12.27 3.37 -0.81
C THR A 100 13.78 3.60 -0.81
N LEU A 101 14.46 3.23 0.26
CA LEU A 101 15.92 3.38 0.41
C LEU A 101 16.69 2.11 0.05
N CYS A 102 16.00 1.02 -0.27
CA CYS A 102 16.65 -0.24 -0.62
C CYS A 102 17.20 -0.21 -2.05
N GLU A 103 18.44 -0.63 -2.20
CA GLU A 103 19.08 -0.78 -3.51
C GLU A 103 18.45 -1.95 -4.28
N VAL A 104 18.73 -1.99 -5.58
CA VAL A 104 18.32 -3.11 -6.45
C VAL A 104 18.73 -4.45 -5.82
N GLY A 105 17.80 -5.40 -5.78
CA GLY A 105 18.03 -6.73 -5.23
C GLY A 105 17.91 -6.83 -3.72
N ARG A 106 17.58 -5.74 -3.03
CA ARG A 106 17.36 -5.72 -1.58
C ARG A 106 15.91 -5.43 -1.27
N ALA A 107 15.44 -5.97 -0.14
CA ALA A 107 14.09 -5.77 0.34
C ALA A 107 14.07 -5.64 1.86
N TYR A 108 13.00 -5.07 2.37
CA TYR A 108 12.78 -4.87 3.80
C TYR A 108 11.42 -5.47 4.18
N THR A 109 11.37 -6.10 5.35
CA THR A 109 10.12 -6.55 5.94
C THR A 109 10.19 -6.44 7.46
N THR A 110 9.04 -6.26 8.09
CA THR A 110 8.92 -6.29 9.55
C THR A 110 8.91 -7.74 10.05
N LEU A 111 9.46 -7.94 11.23
CA LEU A 111 9.49 -9.25 11.91
C LEU A 111 8.46 -9.29 13.03
#